data_95f34f57acbb490ebff8f3d6fb570a80
#
_entry.id   95f34f57acbb490ebff8f3d6fb570a80
#
_cell.length_a   1.000
_cell.length_b   1.000
_cell.length_c   1.000
_cell.angle_alpha   90.00
_cell.angle_beta   90.00
_cell.angle_gamma   90.00
#
_symmetry.space_group_name_H-M   'P 1'
#
loop_
_entity.id
_entity.type
_entity.pdbx_description
1 polymer ?
#
loop_
_entity_poly.entity_id
_entity_poly.type
_entity_poly.pdbx_seq_one_letter_code
_entity_poly.pdbx_strand_id
1 'polypeptide(L)'
;LDSLTTLEGIDMPYVGAGRNLAEASRTVYFSAGNQKIAYISGTMIERLNTPDTRGATESAAGVFRCFTETEIFDRIAQAKENSDFVVVYIHWGTEKTEEPDWSQPDMAKKLAEAGADLIIGDHPHVLQPITGANGVPTIYSVGNYWFNSSTLDTCLVKVKVRGGEMQSFQFLPARQSDCYTELLNGAEKETVLSYMRSISGSVTIDGEGYVSFW
;
A
#
# COMPACT_ATOMS: atom_id res chain seq x y z
N LEU A 1 -11.13 2.64 18.54
CA LEU A 1 -11.66 4.02 18.59
C LEU A 1 -10.62 5.02 19.05
N ASP A 2 -9.76 4.67 20.01
CA ASP A 2 -8.76 5.58 20.57
C ASP A 2 -7.77 6.06 19.50
N SER A 3 -7.33 5.17 18.59
CA SER A 3 -6.44 5.54 17.48
C SER A 3 -7.08 6.58 16.56
N LEU A 4 -8.37 6.44 16.21
CA LEU A 4 -9.06 7.40 15.35
C LEU A 4 -9.15 8.77 16.03
N THR A 5 -9.53 8.77 17.33
CA THR A 5 -9.61 10.01 18.14
C THR A 5 -8.24 10.68 18.26
N THR A 6 -7.17 9.90 18.41
CA THR A 6 -5.79 10.44 18.46
C THR A 6 -5.39 11.07 17.13
N LEU A 7 -5.64 10.39 16.00
CA LEU A 7 -5.32 10.92 14.68
C LEU A 7 -6.11 12.21 14.37
N GLU A 8 -7.40 12.22 14.69
CA GLU A 8 -8.23 13.43 14.54
C GLU A 8 -7.77 14.57 15.43
N GLY A 9 -7.32 14.27 16.66
CA GLY A 9 -6.80 15.29 17.60
C GLY A 9 -5.52 16.01 17.12
N ILE A 10 -4.83 15.43 16.13
CA ILE A 10 -3.63 16.02 15.52
C ILE A 10 -3.82 16.33 14.02
N ASP A 11 -5.05 16.37 13.53
CA ASP A 11 -5.40 16.60 12.13
C ASP A 11 -4.68 15.64 11.15
N MET A 12 -4.41 14.39 11.57
CA MET A 12 -3.79 13.36 10.73
C MET A 12 -4.88 12.61 9.94
N PRO A 13 -4.91 12.74 8.61
CA PRO A 13 -5.84 11.96 7.79
C PRO A 13 -5.55 10.45 7.88
N TYR A 14 -6.60 9.64 7.84
CA TYR A 14 -6.48 8.18 7.85
C TYR A 14 -7.47 7.53 6.89
N VAL A 15 -7.18 6.32 6.45
CA VAL A 15 -7.99 5.49 5.54
C VAL A 15 -8.08 4.06 6.07
N GLY A 16 -9.08 3.30 5.63
CA GLY A 16 -9.17 1.85 5.89
C GLY A 16 -9.74 1.47 7.25
N ALA A 17 -10.10 2.44 8.09
CA ALA A 17 -10.76 2.21 9.38
C ALA A 17 -11.77 3.31 9.67
N GLY A 18 -12.79 3.00 10.51
CA GLY A 18 -13.82 3.98 10.84
C GLY A 18 -14.71 3.54 11.98
N ARG A 19 -15.58 4.45 12.45
CA ARG A 19 -16.60 4.18 13.47
C ARG A 19 -17.78 3.37 12.93
N ASN A 20 -17.89 3.32 11.62
CA ASN A 20 -18.83 2.51 10.85
C ASN A 20 -18.27 2.22 9.47
N LEU A 21 -18.97 1.43 8.66
CA LEU A 21 -18.53 1.01 7.34
C LEU A 21 -18.36 2.21 6.37
N ALA A 22 -19.25 3.19 6.41
CA ALA A 22 -19.16 4.37 5.56
C ALA A 22 -17.89 5.19 5.83
N GLU A 23 -17.50 5.31 7.11
CA GLU A 23 -16.25 5.97 7.50
C GLU A 23 -15.02 5.12 7.15
N ALA A 24 -15.06 3.81 7.41
CA ALA A 24 -13.94 2.90 7.14
C ALA A 24 -13.64 2.78 5.64
N SER A 25 -14.65 2.83 4.77
CA SER A 25 -14.52 2.71 3.32
C SER A 25 -14.35 4.05 2.59
N ARG A 26 -14.25 5.17 3.33
CA ARG A 26 -14.14 6.50 2.71
C ARG A 26 -12.83 6.65 1.95
N THR A 27 -12.90 7.34 0.83
CA THR A 27 -11.74 7.83 0.10
C THR A 27 -11.24 9.13 0.74
N VAL A 28 -9.93 9.24 0.97
CA VAL A 28 -9.30 10.48 1.41
C VAL A 28 -8.58 11.13 0.24
N TYR A 29 -8.76 12.42 0.06
CA TYR A 29 -8.18 13.18 -1.05
C TYR A 29 -7.15 14.17 -0.55
N PHE A 30 -6.02 14.24 -1.25
CA PHE A 30 -4.98 15.24 -1.03
C PHE A 30 -4.77 16.07 -2.29
N SER A 31 -4.49 17.34 -2.11
CA SER A 31 -4.08 18.22 -3.20
C SER A 31 -2.56 18.39 -3.19
N ALA A 32 -1.92 18.10 -4.33
CA ALA A 32 -0.49 18.28 -4.54
C ALA A 32 -0.30 19.16 -5.79
N GLY A 33 -0.14 20.47 -5.59
CA GLY A 33 -0.20 21.45 -6.68
C GLY A 33 -1.58 21.44 -7.34
N ASN A 34 -1.62 21.15 -8.64
CA ASN A 34 -2.85 21.08 -9.42
C ASN A 34 -3.42 19.65 -9.49
N GLN A 35 -2.84 18.70 -8.76
CA GLN A 35 -3.26 17.30 -8.80
C GLN A 35 -4.08 16.98 -7.57
N LYS A 36 -5.16 16.25 -7.74
CA LYS A 36 -5.96 15.68 -6.67
C LYS A 36 -5.69 14.18 -6.61
N ILE A 37 -5.10 13.72 -5.52
CA ILE A 37 -4.71 12.33 -5.29
C ILE A 37 -5.71 11.69 -4.34
N ALA A 38 -6.30 10.58 -4.73
CA ALA A 38 -7.18 9.77 -3.90
C ALA A 38 -6.39 8.65 -3.21
N TYR A 39 -6.69 8.43 -1.93
CA TYR A 39 -6.19 7.29 -1.16
C TYR A 39 -7.34 6.44 -0.66
N ILE A 40 -7.23 5.14 -0.92
CA ILE A 40 -8.16 4.11 -0.45
C ILE A 40 -7.32 3.02 0.22
N SER A 41 -7.76 2.51 1.36
CA SER A 41 -7.10 1.39 2.01
C SER A 41 -8.13 0.37 2.48
N GLY A 42 -7.73 -0.90 2.46
CA GLY A 42 -8.54 -2.00 2.97
C GLY A 42 -7.69 -3.20 3.34
N THR A 43 -8.32 -4.21 3.92
CA THR A 43 -7.65 -5.45 4.32
C THR A 43 -8.32 -6.69 3.74
N MET A 44 -7.49 -7.63 3.28
CA MET A 44 -7.87 -8.99 2.93
C MET A 44 -7.51 -9.99 4.05
N ILE A 45 -6.96 -9.51 5.17
CA ILE A 45 -6.61 -10.38 6.29
C ILE A 45 -7.77 -10.44 7.26
N GLU A 46 -8.24 -11.66 7.50
CA GLU A 46 -9.26 -11.95 8.51
C GLU A 46 -8.70 -12.93 9.53
N ARG A 47 -8.64 -12.49 10.78
CA ARG A 47 -8.40 -13.38 11.91
C ARG A 47 -9.75 -13.66 12.57
N LEU A 48 -10.40 -14.73 12.15
CA LEU A 48 -11.74 -15.12 12.61
C LEU A 48 -11.84 -15.27 14.13
N ASN A 49 -10.72 -15.58 14.79
CA ASN A 49 -10.66 -15.88 16.22
C ASN A 49 -10.07 -14.75 17.08
N THR A 50 -9.69 -13.63 16.50
CA THR A 50 -9.14 -12.47 17.24
C THR A 50 -9.94 -11.21 16.95
N PRO A 51 -10.31 -10.42 17.98
CA PRO A 51 -11.09 -9.19 17.80
C PRO A 51 -10.35 -8.07 17.05
N ASP A 52 -9.07 -8.24 16.77
CA ASP A 52 -8.17 -7.18 16.26
C ASP A 52 -8.44 -6.78 14.80
N THR A 53 -9.12 -7.62 14.04
CA THR A 53 -9.45 -7.38 12.63
C THR A 53 -10.96 -7.37 12.37
N ARG A 54 -11.72 -6.84 13.31
CA ARG A 54 -13.16 -6.67 13.08
C ARG A 54 -13.42 -5.75 11.91
N GLY A 55 -14.16 -6.24 10.92
CA GLY A 55 -14.71 -5.39 9.88
C GLY A 55 -15.69 -4.38 10.45
N ALA A 56 -15.64 -3.17 9.93
CA ALA A 56 -16.65 -2.17 10.21
C ALA A 56 -18.00 -2.65 9.64
N THR A 57 -19.09 -2.28 10.35
CA THR A 57 -20.47 -2.49 9.90
C THR A 57 -21.20 -1.14 9.86
N GLU A 58 -22.45 -1.11 9.45
CA GLU A 58 -23.25 0.12 9.49
C GLU A 58 -23.29 0.79 10.88
N SER A 59 -23.23 -0.03 11.94
CA SER A 59 -23.39 0.43 13.34
C SER A 59 -22.18 0.13 14.24
N ALA A 60 -21.12 -0.49 13.72
CA ALA A 60 -19.95 -0.85 14.52
C ALA A 60 -18.64 -0.42 13.86
N ALA A 61 -17.72 0.08 14.71
CA ALA A 61 -16.38 0.46 14.32
C ALA A 61 -15.52 -0.74 13.90
N GLY A 62 -14.63 -0.53 12.95
CA GLY A 62 -13.73 -1.56 12.47
C GLY A 62 -12.88 -1.10 11.29
N VAL A 63 -12.26 -2.08 10.62
CA VAL A 63 -11.48 -1.89 9.41
C VAL A 63 -12.33 -2.10 8.15
N PHE A 64 -11.90 -1.51 7.03
CA PHE A 64 -12.52 -1.77 5.73
C PHE A 64 -12.04 -3.12 5.20
N ARG A 65 -12.93 -4.11 5.18
CA ARG A 65 -12.65 -5.47 4.72
C ARG A 65 -12.98 -5.60 3.25
N CYS A 66 -12.05 -6.17 2.48
CA CYS A 66 -12.14 -6.29 1.03
C CYS A 66 -12.42 -7.73 0.57
N PHE A 67 -13.00 -8.59 1.41
CA PHE A 67 -13.31 -9.99 1.05
C PHE A 67 -14.50 -10.11 0.08
N THR A 68 -15.47 -9.22 0.21
CA THR A 68 -16.53 -9.03 -0.80
C THR A 68 -16.06 -7.89 -1.70
N GLU A 69 -15.45 -8.24 -2.78
CA GLU A 69 -14.65 -7.37 -3.66
C GLU A 69 -15.40 -6.15 -4.21
N THR A 70 -16.72 -6.22 -4.32
CA THR A 70 -17.55 -5.18 -4.97
C THR A 70 -17.37 -3.80 -4.33
N GLU A 71 -17.33 -3.69 -3.01
CA GLU A 71 -17.35 -2.39 -2.35
C GLU A 71 -16.05 -1.60 -2.54
N ILE A 72 -14.86 -2.25 -2.51
CA ILE A 72 -13.60 -1.55 -2.78
C ILE A 72 -13.51 -1.11 -4.23
N PHE A 73 -14.03 -1.91 -5.18
CA PHE A 73 -14.03 -1.54 -6.60
C PHE A 73 -14.93 -0.34 -6.88
N ASP A 74 -16.10 -0.28 -6.25
CA ASP A 74 -16.99 0.88 -6.34
C ASP A 74 -16.31 2.15 -5.79
N ARG A 75 -15.58 2.03 -4.67
CA ARG A 75 -14.81 3.16 -4.12
C ARG A 75 -13.70 3.62 -5.06
N ILE A 76 -12.97 2.68 -5.68
CA ILE A 76 -11.92 2.99 -6.66
C ILE A 76 -12.52 3.68 -7.89
N ALA A 77 -13.59 3.15 -8.45
CA ALA A 77 -14.27 3.74 -9.60
C ALA A 77 -14.75 5.18 -9.30
N GLN A 78 -15.40 5.40 -8.15
CA GLN A 78 -15.79 6.73 -7.69
C GLN A 78 -14.60 7.67 -7.49
N ALA A 79 -13.50 7.16 -6.93
CA ALA A 79 -12.27 7.93 -6.75
C ALA A 79 -11.67 8.35 -8.09
N LYS A 80 -11.66 7.45 -9.08
CA LYS A 80 -11.17 7.72 -10.43
C LYS A 80 -11.94 8.83 -11.15
N GLU A 81 -13.26 8.91 -10.93
CA GLU A 81 -14.09 10.01 -11.45
C GLU A 81 -13.83 11.35 -10.75
N ASN A 82 -13.33 11.33 -9.52
CA ASN A 82 -13.22 12.50 -8.64
C ASN A 82 -11.79 12.94 -8.31
N SER A 83 -10.77 12.30 -8.91
CA SER A 83 -9.36 12.62 -8.70
C SER A 83 -8.53 12.39 -9.96
N ASP A 84 -7.32 12.92 -9.96
CA ASP A 84 -6.39 12.75 -11.07
C ASP A 84 -5.59 11.43 -10.95
N PHE A 85 -5.40 10.92 -9.73
CA PHE A 85 -4.59 9.74 -9.45
C PHE A 85 -5.12 8.97 -8.23
N VAL A 86 -5.26 7.65 -8.36
CA VAL A 86 -5.82 6.79 -7.31
C VAL A 86 -4.76 5.85 -6.76
N VAL A 87 -4.46 5.97 -5.48
CA VAL A 87 -3.57 5.08 -4.73
C VAL A 87 -4.40 4.13 -3.88
N VAL A 88 -4.18 2.83 -4.06
CA VAL A 88 -4.77 1.79 -3.22
C VAL A 88 -3.69 1.20 -2.32
N TYR A 89 -3.90 1.26 -1.00
CA TYR A 89 -3.06 0.63 0.00
C TYR A 89 -3.80 -0.59 0.57
N ILE A 90 -3.24 -1.78 0.41
CA ILE A 90 -3.95 -3.04 0.71
C ILE A 90 -3.15 -3.94 1.64
N HIS A 91 -3.78 -4.36 2.74
CA HIS A 91 -3.21 -5.26 3.74
C HIS A 91 -3.60 -6.71 3.38
N TRP A 92 -2.64 -7.50 2.87
CA TRP A 92 -2.89 -8.80 2.25
C TRP A 92 -1.71 -9.77 2.34
N GLY A 93 -1.91 -10.99 1.83
CA GLY A 93 -0.84 -11.95 1.64
C GLY A 93 -0.55 -12.79 2.87
N THR A 94 0.55 -13.53 2.83
CA THR A 94 0.98 -14.45 3.87
C THR A 94 2.22 -13.92 4.59
N GLU A 95 2.20 -13.91 5.94
CA GLU A 95 3.33 -13.43 6.75
C GLU A 95 4.62 -14.20 6.44
N LYS A 96 5.74 -13.47 6.36
CA LYS A 96 7.10 -13.98 6.20
C LYS A 96 7.35 -14.77 4.90
N THR A 97 6.52 -14.56 3.88
CA THR A 97 6.73 -15.10 2.55
C THR A 97 7.24 -14.01 1.61
N GLU A 98 8.36 -14.26 0.92
CA GLU A 98 8.94 -13.31 -0.04
C GLU A 98 8.21 -13.32 -1.38
N GLU A 99 7.58 -14.44 -1.73
CA GLU A 99 6.73 -14.56 -2.92
C GLU A 99 5.28 -14.22 -2.57
N PRO A 100 4.60 -13.40 -3.38
CA PRO A 100 3.17 -13.16 -3.22
C PRO A 100 2.39 -14.47 -3.29
N ASP A 101 1.44 -14.67 -2.38
CA ASP A 101 0.51 -15.79 -2.54
C ASP A 101 -0.46 -15.53 -3.70
N TRP A 102 -1.19 -16.56 -4.11
CA TRP A 102 -2.06 -16.50 -5.30
C TRP A 102 -3.12 -15.40 -5.26
N SER A 103 -3.56 -15.01 -4.07
CA SER A 103 -4.62 -14.00 -3.89
C SER A 103 -4.14 -12.58 -4.19
N GLN A 104 -2.87 -12.29 -3.94
CA GLN A 104 -2.31 -10.94 -4.14
C GLN A 104 -2.26 -10.54 -5.63
N PRO A 105 -1.70 -11.36 -6.55
CA PRO A 105 -1.71 -11.02 -7.98
C PRO A 105 -3.12 -10.98 -8.59
N ASP A 106 -4.04 -11.85 -8.13
CA ASP A 106 -5.42 -11.84 -8.59
C ASP A 106 -6.13 -10.54 -8.19
N MET A 107 -6.03 -10.16 -6.92
CA MET A 107 -6.61 -8.91 -6.42
C MET A 107 -5.95 -7.68 -7.07
N ALA A 108 -4.63 -7.67 -7.25
CA ALA A 108 -3.93 -6.55 -7.89
C ALA A 108 -4.47 -6.25 -9.28
N LYS A 109 -4.73 -7.29 -10.08
CA LYS A 109 -5.35 -7.15 -11.41
C LYS A 109 -6.75 -6.54 -11.33
N LYS A 110 -7.57 -7.01 -10.40
CA LYS A 110 -8.94 -6.51 -10.21
C LYS A 110 -8.95 -5.05 -9.72
N LEU A 111 -8.04 -4.68 -8.81
CA LEU A 111 -7.87 -3.29 -8.37
C LEU A 111 -7.43 -2.37 -9.52
N ALA A 112 -6.52 -2.84 -10.37
CA ALA A 112 -6.11 -2.12 -11.59
C ALA A 112 -7.28 -1.96 -12.57
N GLU A 113 -8.07 -3.00 -12.80
CA GLU A 113 -9.28 -2.96 -13.66
C GLU A 113 -10.34 -2.02 -13.12
N ALA A 114 -10.44 -1.88 -11.79
CA ALA A 114 -11.36 -0.93 -11.15
C ALA A 114 -10.90 0.53 -11.28
N GLY A 115 -9.64 0.81 -11.66
CA GLY A 115 -9.13 2.15 -11.92
C GLY A 115 -8.05 2.64 -10.95
N ALA A 116 -7.43 1.76 -10.16
CA ALA A 116 -6.23 2.11 -9.39
C ALA A 116 -5.08 2.52 -10.31
N ASP A 117 -4.34 3.56 -9.96
CA ASP A 117 -3.13 4.01 -10.68
C ASP A 117 -1.84 3.56 -10.00
N LEU A 118 -1.91 3.19 -8.72
CA LEU A 118 -0.81 2.66 -7.92
C LEU A 118 -1.36 1.74 -6.85
N ILE A 119 -0.74 0.56 -6.69
CA ILE A 119 -1.10 -0.41 -5.66
C ILE A 119 0.09 -0.64 -4.74
N ILE A 120 -0.10 -0.44 -3.44
CA ILE A 120 0.90 -0.66 -2.40
C ILE A 120 0.35 -1.67 -1.41
N GLY A 121 1.07 -2.76 -1.21
CA GLY A 121 0.71 -3.81 -0.28
C GLY A 121 1.57 -3.83 0.98
N ASP A 122 1.01 -4.37 2.04
CA ASP A 122 1.68 -4.69 3.29
C ASP A 122 1.11 -5.97 3.92
N HIS A 123 1.47 -6.30 5.13
CA HIS A 123 1.17 -7.48 5.93
C HIS A 123 2.25 -8.57 5.90
N PRO A 124 2.90 -8.96 4.78
CA PRO A 124 3.89 -10.04 4.81
C PRO A 124 5.08 -9.80 5.75
N HIS A 125 5.28 -8.57 6.23
CA HIS A 125 6.40 -8.17 7.11
C HIS A 125 7.79 -8.34 6.49
N VAL A 126 7.86 -8.61 5.20
CA VAL A 126 9.05 -8.69 4.37
C VAL A 126 8.81 -7.95 3.06
N LEU A 127 9.87 -7.55 2.37
CA LEU A 127 9.76 -6.99 1.03
C LEU A 127 9.31 -8.07 0.05
N GLN A 128 8.34 -7.72 -0.81
CA GLN A 128 7.88 -8.57 -1.91
C GLN A 128 8.07 -7.86 -3.26
N PRO A 129 7.95 -8.58 -4.40
CA PRO A 129 8.20 -8.04 -5.74
C PRO A 129 7.45 -6.76 -6.08
N ILE A 130 8.05 -6.00 -6.99
CA ILE A 130 7.41 -4.91 -7.73
C ILE A 130 7.05 -5.44 -9.12
N THR A 131 5.81 -5.18 -9.57
CA THR A 131 5.31 -5.61 -10.88
C THR A 131 4.44 -4.54 -11.52
N GLY A 132 4.05 -4.77 -12.78
CA GLY A 132 2.98 -4.01 -13.45
C GLY A 132 1.71 -4.86 -13.55
N ALA A 133 0.83 -4.85 -12.55
CA ALA A 133 -0.45 -5.57 -12.61
C ALA A 133 -1.39 -4.89 -13.61
N ASN A 134 -1.69 -5.53 -14.74
CA ASN A 134 -2.43 -4.91 -15.86
C ASN A 134 -1.89 -3.51 -16.25
N GLY A 135 -0.56 -3.34 -16.21
CA GLY A 135 0.08 -2.04 -16.49
C GLY A 135 0.09 -1.07 -15.30
N VAL A 136 -0.53 -1.40 -14.17
CA VAL A 136 -0.53 -0.57 -12.95
C VAL A 136 0.64 -0.94 -12.05
N PRO A 137 1.52 0.02 -11.70
CA PRO A 137 2.60 -0.20 -10.74
C PRO A 137 2.10 -0.78 -9.43
N THR A 138 2.66 -1.91 -9.04
CA THR A 138 2.27 -2.65 -7.84
C THR A 138 3.50 -3.09 -7.09
N ILE A 139 3.62 -2.74 -5.80
CA ILE A 139 4.54 -3.35 -4.86
C ILE A 139 3.73 -4.23 -3.89
N TYR A 140 3.99 -5.53 -3.89
CA TYR A 140 3.18 -6.47 -3.12
C TYR A 140 3.37 -6.37 -1.60
N SER A 141 4.56 -6.00 -1.13
CA SER A 141 4.79 -5.66 0.27
C SER A 141 5.97 -4.71 0.43
N VAL A 142 5.77 -3.67 1.23
CA VAL A 142 6.80 -2.69 1.60
C VAL A 142 7.61 -3.11 2.85
N GLY A 143 7.32 -4.25 3.44
CA GLY A 143 7.92 -4.68 4.71
C GLY A 143 7.45 -3.86 5.91
N ASN A 144 8.24 -3.86 6.98
CA ASN A 144 7.95 -3.15 8.22
C ASN A 144 8.67 -1.81 8.26
N TYR A 145 7.94 -0.72 8.06
CA TYR A 145 8.52 0.62 8.16
C TYR A 145 8.79 1.05 9.61
N TRP A 146 7.86 0.76 10.50
CA TRP A 146 8.00 0.97 11.94
C TRP A 146 7.18 -0.10 12.68
N PHE A 147 7.82 -0.97 13.45
CA PHE A 147 7.11 -2.11 14.01
C PHE A 147 7.61 -2.55 15.39
N ASN A 148 8.81 -3.14 15.49
CA ASN A 148 9.34 -3.72 16.74
C ASN A 148 10.87 -3.64 16.78
N SER A 149 11.49 -4.36 17.74
CA SER A 149 12.94 -4.42 17.92
C SER A 149 13.70 -5.23 16.87
N SER A 150 13.01 -5.95 15.97
CA SER A 150 13.67 -6.71 14.91
C SER A 150 14.31 -5.78 13.89
N THR A 151 15.49 -6.17 13.39
CA THR A 151 16.13 -5.49 12.26
C THR A 151 15.63 -6.09 10.96
N LEU A 152 14.90 -5.30 10.15
CA LEU A 152 14.25 -5.73 8.92
C LEU A 152 14.40 -4.68 7.83
N ASP A 153 14.65 -5.15 6.61
CA ASP A 153 14.66 -4.28 5.45
C ASP A 153 13.23 -3.89 5.06
N THR A 154 13.07 -2.65 4.68
CA THR A 154 11.81 -2.01 4.28
C THR A 154 12.09 -0.95 3.21
N CYS A 155 11.11 -0.14 2.87
CA CYS A 155 11.29 0.94 1.91
C CYS A 155 10.35 2.13 2.16
N LEU A 156 10.71 3.26 1.53
CA LEU A 156 9.77 4.29 1.14
C LEU A 156 9.51 4.18 -0.36
N VAL A 157 8.28 4.37 -0.75
CA VAL A 157 7.89 4.51 -2.15
C VAL A 157 7.68 5.99 -2.45
N LYS A 158 8.49 6.53 -3.36
CA LYS A 158 8.38 7.92 -3.81
C LYS A 158 7.85 7.96 -5.23
N VAL A 159 6.70 8.59 -5.41
CA VAL A 159 6.05 8.69 -6.71
C VAL A 159 5.92 10.15 -7.11
N LYS A 160 6.19 10.45 -8.38
CA LYS A 160 5.95 11.77 -8.97
C LYS A 160 4.79 11.64 -9.96
N VAL A 161 3.75 12.44 -9.73
CA VAL A 161 2.57 12.49 -10.58
C VAL A 161 2.49 13.85 -11.28
N ARG A 162 2.14 13.87 -12.55
CA ARG A 162 1.89 15.08 -13.34
C ARG A 162 0.81 14.81 -14.38
N GLY A 163 -0.23 15.64 -14.40
CA GLY A 163 -1.33 15.51 -15.37
C GLY A 163 -2.11 14.21 -15.22
N GLY A 164 -2.24 13.69 -13.99
CA GLY A 164 -2.89 12.41 -13.73
C GLY A 164 -2.05 11.18 -14.07
N GLU A 165 -0.81 11.36 -14.52
CA GLU A 165 0.08 10.26 -14.91
C GLU A 165 1.29 10.15 -13.98
N MET A 166 1.69 8.92 -13.70
CA MET A 166 2.91 8.65 -12.95
C MET A 166 4.14 8.92 -13.83
N GLN A 167 4.97 9.89 -13.43
CA GLN A 167 6.21 10.25 -14.12
C GLN A 167 7.41 9.44 -13.64
N SER A 168 7.41 9.05 -12.37
CA SER A 168 8.45 8.19 -11.80
C SER A 168 7.94 7.45 -10.58
N PHE A 169 8.44 6.23 -10.42
CA PHE A 169 8.34 5.43 -9.22
C PHE A 169 9.76 5.17 -8.72
N GLN A 170 10.05 5.50 -7.47
CA GLN A 170 11.34 5.25 -6.86
C GLN A 170 11.16 4.43 -5.58
N PHE A 171 11.80 3.28 -5.55
CA PHE A 171 11.97 2.44 -4.38
C PHE A 171 13.18 2.94 -3.59
N LEU A 172 12.98 3.43 -2.39
CA LEU A 172 14.02 3.95 -1.51
C LEU A 172 14.27 2.93 -0.40
N PRO A 173 15.35 2.13 -0.48
CA PRO A 173 15.67 1.16 0.55
C PRO A 173 15.82 1.81 1.91
N ALA A 174 15.23 1.19 2.92
CA ALA A 174 15.31 1.58 4.31
C ALA A 174 15.48 0.34 5.21
N ARG A 175 15.88 0.57 6.43
CA ARG A 175 15.96 -0.48 7.46
C ARG A 175 15.33 0.01 8.74
N GLN A 176 14.46 -0.78 9.30
CA GLN A 176 13.94 -0.57 10.64
C GLN A 176 14.74 -1.44 11.64
N SER A 177 15.05 -0.87 12.80
CA SER A 177 15.63 -1.57 13.92
C SER A 177 15.25 -0.84 15.21
N ASP A 178 14.87 -1.56 16.24
CA ASP A 178 14.46 -0.99 17.54
C ASP A 178 13.45 0.15 17.43
N CYS A 179 12.43 -0.04 16.61
CA CYS A 179 11.39 0.97 16.31
C CYS A 179 11.95 2.27 15.70
N TYR A 180 13.10 2.23 15.08
CA TYR A 180 13.70 3.32 14.33
C TYR A 180 13.90 2.91 12.88
N THR A 181 13.63 3.81 11.95
CA THR A 181 13.79 3.55 10.51
C THR A 181 14.68 4.60 9.88
N GLU A 182 15.65 4.15 9.10
CA GLU A 182 16.56 4.99 8.35
C GLU A 182 16.68 4.57 6.88
N LEU A 183 16.92 5.54 6.00
CA LEU A 183 17.21 5.25 4.61
C LEU A 183 18.63 4.67 4.50
N LEU A 184 18.74 3.60 3.71
CA LEU A 184 20.02 2.98 3.42
C LEU A 184 20.81 3.74 2.36
N ASN A 185 22.13 3.69 2.46
CA ASN A 185 23.04 4.27 1.48
C ASN A 185 24.22 3.33 1.18
N GLY A 186 25.02 3.68 0.16
CA GLY A 186 26.23 2.92 -0.21
C GLY A 186 25.96 1.43 -0.44
N ALA A 187 26.78 0.58 0.16
CA ALA A 187 26.74 -0.87 -0.03
C ALA A 187 25.44 -1.52 0.50
N GLU A 188 24.88 -1.02 1.60
CA GLU A 188 23.64 -1.56 2.17
C GLU A 188 22.44 -1.25 1.28
N LYS A 189 22.34 -0.01 0.73
CA LYS A 189 21.35 0.34 -0.30
C LYS A 189 21.44 -0.61 -1.50
N GLU A 190 22.66 -0.84 -2.00
CA GLU A 190 22.86 -1.71 -3.17
C GLU A 190 22.50 -3.18 -2.88
N THR A 191 22.74 -3.66 -1.68
CA THR A 191 22.33 -5.01 -1.26
C THR A 191 20.82 -5.18 -1.37
N VAL A 192 20.04 -4.24 -0.84
CA VAL A 192 18.58 -4.30 -0.90
C VAL A 192 18.06 -4.07 -2.33
N LEU A 193 18.67 -3.17 -3.11
CA LEU A 193 18.31 -2.99 -4.52
C LEU A 193 18.59 -4.25 -5.35
N SER A 194 19.72 -4.93 -5.11
CA SER A 194 20.06 -6.19 -5.78
C SER A 194 19.06 -7.30 -5.44
N TYR A 195 18.65 -7.39 -4.17
CA TYR A 195 17.59 -8.30 -3.74
C TYR A 195 16.29 -8.00 -4.47
N MET A 196 15.84 -6.74 -4.48
CA MET A 196 14.60 -6.34 -5.16
C MET A 196 14.64 -6.61 -6.68
N ARG A 197 15.78 -6.40 -7.35
CA ARG A 197 15.96 -6.79 -8.76
C ARG A 197 15.80 -8.28 -8.96
N SER A 198 16.32 -9.11 -8.05
CA SER A 198 16.26 -10.57 -8.17
C SER A 198 14.84 -11.13 -8.07
N ILE A 199 13.97 -10.49 -7.28
CA ILE A 199 12.58 -10.92 -7.09
C ILE A 199 11.57 -10.20 -7.99
N SER A 200 11.95 -9.07 -8.63
CA SER A 200 11.05 -8.22 -9.44
C SER A 200 11.32 -8.37 -10.95
N GLY A 201 11.29 -9.60 -11.46
CA GLY A 201 11.72 -9.93 -12.82
C GLY A 201 10.92 -9.30 -13.98
N SER A 202 9.78 -8.64 -13.71
CA SER A 202 8.95 -7.96 -14.70
C SER A 202 9.21 -6.45 -14.82
N VAL A 203 10.17 -5.92 -14.07
CA VAL A 203 10.54 -4.49 -14.07
C VAL A 203 12.06 -4.36 -14.04
N THR A 204 12.59 -3.16 -14.34
CA THR A 204 13.99 -2.82 -14.02
C THR A 204 14.06 -1.83 -12.89
N ILE A 205 15.08 -1.99 -12.03
CA ILE A 205 15.37 -1.09 -10.90
C ILE A 205 16.82 -0.61 -11.05
N ASP A 206 17.02 0.69 -11.22
CA ASP A 206 18.36 1.26 -11.37
C ASP A 206 19.11 1.42 -10.04
N GLY A 207 20.34 1.93 -10.06
CA GLY A 207 21.17 2.12 -8.87
C GLY A 207 20.66 3.20 -7.91
N GLU A 208 19.73 4.05 -8.36
CA GLU A 208 19.07 5.05 -7.53
C GLU A 208 17.69 4.57 -7.03
N GLY A 209 17.26 3.37 -7.45
CA GLY A 209 15.99 2.77 -7.09
C GLY A 209 14.82 3.21 -7.96
N TYR A 210 15.06 3.89 -9.08
CA TYR A 210 13.99 4.17 -10.04
C TYR A 210 13.56 2.89 -10.75
N VAL A 211 12.25 2.70 -10.81
CA VAL A 211 11.63 1.51 -11.39
C VAL A 211 11.03 1.86 -12.74
N SER A 212 11.38 1.08 -13.75
CA SER A 212 10.78 1.13 -15.08
C SER A 212 9.89 -0.08 -15.31
N PHE A 213 8.66 0.19 -15.71
CA PHE A 213 7.62 -0.80 -16.04
C PHE A 213 7.51 -0.94 -17.56
N TRP A 214 7.32 -2.16 -18.08
CA TRP A 214 7.05 -2.49 -19.50
C TRP A 214 5.87 -3.42 -19.68
#